data_2aef2f1c0fe945831b9c2dd5fd2e3fa8
#
_entry.id   2aef2f1c0fe945831b9c2dd5fd2e3fa8
#
_cell.length_a   1.000
_cell.length_b   1.000
_cell.length_c   1.000
_cell.angle_alpha   90.00
_cell.angle_beta   90.00
_cell.angle_gamma   90.00
#
_symmetry.space_group_name_H-M   'P 1'
#
loop_
_entity.id
_entity.type
_entity.pdbx_description
1 polymer ?
#
loop_
_entity_poly.entity_id
_entity_poly.type
_entity_poly.pdbx_seq_one_letter_code
_entity_poly.pdbx_strand_id
1 'polypeptide(L)'
;PTGEIIIKTRIEDIPHLNCYAATNHITGQHLYIMSVSKNVEIPELKNYRFKGVEIFPVETDDFRELNIYLLDNDLKDIFSLFIQNILEDIAESVTENEAVTKTLNVISKWKKLFDKINFNGLSIEQQKGLIGELLFINYLLDLQKSSSTILNAWTGPDFEDKDFVFGGTG
;
A
#
# COMPACT_ATOMS: atom_id res chain seq x y z
N PRO A 1 -14.12 15.40 -25.83
CA PRO A 1 -13.64 15.37 -24.47
C PRO A 1 -14.84 15.06 -23.59
N THR A 2 -15.03 13.79 -23.27
CA THR A 2 -15.97 13.34 -22.27
C THR A 2 -15.35 13.75 -20.93
N GLY A 3 -15.85 14.88 -20.37
CA GLY A 3 -15.31 15.40 -19.13
C GLY A 3 -15.45 14.37 -18.02
N GLU A 4 -14.33 14.02 -17.41
CA GLU A 4 -14.33 13.21 -16.19
C GLU A 4 -15.06 13.98 -15.10
N ILE A 5 -16.06 13.34 -14.50
CA ILE A 5 -16.78 13.92 -13.35
C ILE A 5 -16.17 13.30 -12.10
N ILE A 6 -15.32 14.07 -11.43
CA ILE A 6 -14.66 13.63 -10.18
C ILE A 6 -15.40 14.27 -9.00
N ILE A 7 -15.94 13.43 -8.14
CA ILE A 7 -16.55 13.84 -6.88
C ILE A 7 -15.47 13.72 -5.78
N LYS A 8 -15.13 14.88 -5.18
CA LYS A 8 -14.10 14.99 -4.13
C LYS A 8 -14.76 15.18 -2.77
N THR A 9 -14.30 14.41 -1.77
CA THR A 9 -14.64 14.59 -0.36
C THR A 9 -13.36 14.90 0.40
N ARG A 10 -13.32 15.99 1.14
CA ARG A 10 -12.16 16.39 1.93
C ARG A 10 -11.95 15.40 3.08
N ILE A 11 -10.68 15.10 3.36
CA ILE A 11 -10.27 14.28 4.50
C ILE A 11 -10.04 15.22 5.68
N GLU A 12 -10.92 15.15 6.68
CA GLU A 12 -10.93 16.08 7.82
C GLU A 12 -9.90 15.74 8.91
N ASP A 13 -9.37 14.52 8.90
CA ASP A 13 -8.40 14.06 9.91
C ASP A 13 -7.05 14.82 9.86
N ILE A 14 -6.76 15.48 8.75
CA ILE A 14 -5.57 16.33 8.54
C ILE A 14 -5.95 17.72 8.01
N PRO A 15 -6.61 18.54 8.81
CA PRO A 15 -7.24 19.78 8.35
C PRO A 15 -6.27 20.85 7.83
N HIS A 16 -4.98 20.75 8.16
CA HIS A 16 -3.92 21.65 7.71
C HIS A 16 -3.39 21.32 6.31
N LEU A 17 -3.75 20.18 5.73
CA LEU A 17 -3.41 19.77 4.37
C LEU A 17 -4.69 19.61 3.53
N ASN A 18 -4.58 19.85 2.23
CA ASN A 18 -5.69 19.70 1.30
C ASN A 18 -5.66 18.32 0.66
N CYS A 19 -6.16 17.33 1.41
CA CYS A 19 -6.27 15.94 0.96
C CYS A 19 -7.73 15.54 0.73
N TYR A 20 -7.96 14.77 -0.33
CA TYR A 20 -9.30 14.37 -0.74
C TYR A 20 -9.35 12.89 -1.09
N ALA A 21 -10.39 12.22 -0.62
CA ALA A 21 -10.88 10.99 -1.23
C ALA A 21 -11.79 11.35 -2.40
N ALA A 22 -11.63 10.71 -3.53
CA ALA A 22 -12.41 11.04 -4.71
C ALA A 22 -12.84 9.79 -5.48
N THR A 23 -13.89 9.95 -6.27
CA THR A 23 -14.38 8.90 -7.16
C THR A 23 -14.70 9.51 -8.51
N ASN A 24 -14.22 8.87 -9.56
CA ASN A 24 -14.66 9.20 -10.91
C ASN A 24 -16.07 8.62 -11.09
N HIS A 25 -17.07 9.51 -11.25
CA HIS A 25 -18.49 9.11 -11.31
C HIS A 25 -18.82 8.26 -12.54
N ILE A 26 -18.05 8.39 -13.63
CA ILE A 26 -18.28 7.67 -14.88
C ILE A 26 -17.69 6.26 -14.81
N THR A 27 -16.45 6.13 -14.31
CA THR A 27 -15.71 4.86 -14.31
C THR A 27 -15.83 4.09 -13.00
N GLY A 28 -16.29 4.74 -11.91
CA GLY A 28 -16.30 4.19 -10.56
C GLY A 28 -14.90 4.03 -9.94
N GLN A 29 -13.87 4.57 -10.58
CA GLN A 29 -12.51 4.49 -10.06
C GLN A 29 -12.33 5.34 -8.81
N HIS A 30 -11.62 4.81 -7.83
CA HIS A 30 -11.26 5.53 -6.61
C HIS A 30 -9.93 6.27 -6.81
N LEU A 31 -9.86 7.45 -6.20
CA LEU A 31 -8.69 8.31 -6.23
C LEU A 31 -8.38 8.87 -4.85
N TYR A 32 -7.11 9.12 -4.60
CA TYR A 32 -6.64 10.04 -3.57
C TYR A 32 -5.98 11.24 -4.24
N ILE A 33 -6.25 12.43 -3.73
CA ILE A 33 -5.73 13.68 -4.27
C ILE A 33 -5.11 14.47 -3.11
N MET A 34 -3.83 14.83 -3.25
CA MET A 34 -3.17 15.81 -2.41
C MET A 34 -2.98 17.09 -3.23
N SER A 35 -3.60 18.17 -2.80
CA SER A 35 -3.50 19.49 -3.43
C SER A 35 -2.54 20.37 -2.64
N VAL A 36 -1.57 20.95 -3.31
CA VAL A 36 -0.53 21.81 -2.72
C VAL A 36 -0.39 23.11 -3.49
N SER A 37 0.19 24.11 -2.87
CA SER A 37 0.45 25.42 -3.48
C SER A 37 1.39 25.28 -4.69
N LYS A 38 1.27 26.18 -5.67
CA LYS A 38 2.07 26.17 -6.91
C LYS A 38 3.60 26.26 -6.70
N ASN A 39 4.03 26.82 -5.59
CA ASN A 39 5.44 26.93 -5.22
C ASN A 39 6.03 25.63 -4.65
N VAL A 40 5.20 24.61 -4.39
CA VAL A 40 5.63 23.30 -3.96
C VAL A 40 6.01 22.46 -5.17
N GLU A 41 7.24 21.96 -5.20
CA GLU A 41 7.68 21.06 -6.27
C GLU A 41 7.15 19.65 -6.04
N ILE A 42 6.37 19.16 -7.01
CA ILE A 42 6.09 17.73 -7.14
C ILE A 42 7.02 17.22 -8.26
N PRO A 43 7.96 16.30 -7.95
CA PRO A 43 8.89 15.78 -8.96
C PRO A 43 8.14 15.16 -10.14
N GLU A 44 8.74 15.24 -11.33
CA GLU A 44 8.21 14.51 -12.50
C GLU A 44 8.21 13.00 -12.21
N LEU A 45 7.02 12.47 -11.99
CA LEU A 45 6.79 11.04 -11.75
C LEU A 45 6.61 10.33 -13.09
N LYS A 46 7.70 10.26 -13.92
CA LYS A 46 7.66 9.52 -15.17
C LYS A 46 7.42 8.04 -14.87
N ASN A 47 6.24 7.52 -15.28
CA ASN A 47 5.85 6.11 -15.16
C ASN A 47 5.74 5.57 -13.72
N TYR A 48 5.23 6.36 -12.79
CA TYR A 48 4.89 5.86 -11.46
C TYR A 48 3.59 5.07 -11.52
N ARG A 49 3.70 3.90 -12.15
CA ARG A 49 2.63 2.92 -12.22
C ARG A 49 3.10 1.63 -11.60
N PHE A 50 2.35 1.09 -10.66
CA PHE A 50 2.59 -0.23 -10.07
C PHE A 50 1.27 -0.91 -9.73
N LYS A 51 1.19 -2.19 -10.06
CA LYS A 51 0.10 -3.11 -9.67
C LYS A 51 -1.26 -2.46 -9.40
N GLY A 52 -1.95 -2.01 -10.44
CA GLY A 52 -3.30 -1.47 -10.31
C GLY A 52 -3.38 -0.06 -9.72
N VAL A 53 -2.26 0.62 -9.50
CA VAL A 53 -2.18 2.01 -9.04
C VAL A 53 -1.40 2.85 -10.04
N GLU A 54 -1.90 4.03 -10.36
CA GLU A 54 -1.24 5.02 -11.21
C GLU A 54 -1.13 6.35 -10.47
N ILE A 55 0.04 6.97 -10.53
CA ILE A 55 0.34 8.20 -9.79
C ILE A 55 0.90 9.22 -10.77
N PHE A 56 0.31 10.39 -10.80
CA PHE A 56 0.77 11.48 -11.64
C PHE A 56 0.43 12.85 -11.05
N PRO A 57 1.29 13.85 -11.27
CA PRO A 57 0.99 15.23 -10.94
C PRO A 57 0.04 15.83 -11.96
N VAL A 58 -0.86 16.71 -11.49
CA VAL A 58 -1.72 17.54 -12.31
C VAL A 58 -1.47 19.00 -11.92
N GLU A 59 -1.27 19.86 -12.88
CA GLU A 59 -1.20 21.30 -12.65
C GLU A 59 -2.54 21.95 -13.01
N THR A 60 -3.11 22.65 -12.03
CA THR A 60 -4.32 23.44 -12.19
C THR A 60 -3.97 24.93 -12.20
N ASP A 61 -4.96 25.83 -12.43
CA ASP A 61 -4.71 27.26 -12.42
C ASP A 61 -4.21 27.79 -11.06
N ASP A 62 -4.64 27.15 -9.95
CA ASP A 62 -4.36 27.64 -8.59
C ASP A 62 -3.43 26.72 -7.79
N PHE A 63 -3.38 25.42 -8.09
CA PHE A 63 -2.72 24.41 -7.29
C PHE A 63 -1.93 23.42 -8.14
N ARG A 64 -1.07 22.64 -7.49
CA ARG A 64 -0.53 21.38 -8.00
C ARG A 64 -1.17 20.24 -7.25
N GLU A 65 -1.59 19.21 -7.95
CA GLU A 65 -2.22 18.03 -7.36
C GLU A 65 -1.37 16.80 -7.62
N LEU A 66 -1.13 16.01 -6.57
CA LEU A 66 -0.63 14.65 -6.69
C LEU A 66 -1.81 13.71 -6.67
N ASN A 67 -2.11 13.10 -7.81
CA ASN A 67 -3.22 12.20 -7.99
C ASN A 67 -2.76 10.75 -7.93
N ILE A 68 -3.44 9.95 -7.12
CA ILE A 68 -3.21 8.50 -6.97
C ILE A 68 -4.50 7.79 -7.35
N TYR A 69 -4.49 7.11 -8.50
CA TYR A 69 -5.63 6.39 -9.06
C TYR A 69 -5.56 4.92 -8.76
N LEU A 70 -6.67 4.34 -8.32
CA LEU A 70 -6.87 2.90 -8.31
C LEU A 70 -7.39 2.46 -9.68
N LEU A 71 -6.61 1.68 -10.41
CA LEU A 71 -6.97 1.17 -11.74
C LEU A 71 -7.71 -0.17 -11.68
N ASP A 72 -7.55 -0.91 -10.60
CA ASP A 72 -8.12 -2.24 -10.38
C ASP A 72 -8.94 -2.25 -9.08
N ASN A 73 -10.25 -2.27 -9.21
CA ASN A 73 -11.18 -2.21 -8.07
C ASN A 73 -11.10 -3.43 -7.15
N ASP A 74 -10.56 -4.56 -7.60
CA ASP A 74 -10.34 -5.74 -6.75
C ASP A 74 -9.28 -5.46 -5.67
N LEU A 75 -8.45 -4.42 -5.87
CA LEU A 75 -7.43 -3.98 -4.91
C LEU A 75 -7.91 -2.86 -3.97
N LYS A 76 -9.21 -2.58 -3.89
CA LYS A 76 -9.76 -1.47 -3.12
C LYS A 76 -9.34 -1.48 -1.64
N ASP A 77 -9.35 -2.64 -1.00
CA ASP A 77 -8.99 -2.75 0.42
C ASP A 77 -7.50 -2.47 0.63
N ILE A 78 -6.65 -2.99 -0.26
CA ILE A 78 -5.20 -2.73 -0.24
C ILE A 78 -4.91 -1.25 -0.55
N PHE A 79 -5.64 -0.67 -1.49
CA PHE A 79 -5.55 0.76 -1.80
C PHE A 79 -5.92 1.62 -0.59
N SER A 80 -6.97 1.26 0.14
CA SER A 80 -7.37 1.95 1.36
C SER A 80 -6.28 1.93 2.42
N LEU A 81 -5.63 0.78 2.66
CA LEU A 81 -4.50 0.66 3.57
C LEU A 81 -3.29 1.50 3.11
N PHE A 82 -3.03 1.52 1.80
CA PHE A 82 -1.96 2.34 1.23
C PHE A 82 -2.21 3.83 1.47
N ILE A 83 -3.43 4.31 1.22
CA ILE A 83 -3.79 5.71 1.45
C ILE A 83 -3.76 6.03 2.95
N GLN A 84 -4.27 5.14 3.81
CA GLN A 84 -4.19 5.31 5.26
C GLN A 84 -2.74 5.47 5.73
N ASN A 85 -1.81 4.66 5.22
CA ASN A 85 -0.39 4.78 5.56
C ASN A 85 0.22 6.11 5.11
N ILE A 86 -0.22 6.66 3.96
CA ILE A 86 0.16 8.02 3.54
C ILE A 86 -0.36 9.05 4.55
N LEU A 87 -1.66 8.98 4.91
CA LEU A 87 -2.29 9.94 5.81
C LEU A 87 -1.63 9.94 7.19
N GLU A 88 -1.33 8.78 7.74
CA GLU A 88 -0.62 8.62 9.02
C GLU A 88 0.78 9.25 8.98
N ASP A 89 1.54 9.03 7.89
CA ASP A 89 2.92 9.55 7.76
C ASP A 89 2.94 11.08 7.60
N ILE A 90 1.93 11.67 6.94
CA ILE A 90 1.84 13.12 6.72
C ILE A 90 1.11 13.88 7.82
N ALA A 91 0.43 13.21 8.75
CA ALA A 91 -0.41 13.85 9.77
C ALA A 91 0.31 14.91 10.60
N GLU A 92 1.59 14.70 10.88
CA GLU A 92 2.43 15.62 11.66
C GLU A 92 3.29 16.54 10.78
N SER A 93 3.04 16.59 9.47
CA SER A 93 3.83 17.45 8.56
C SER A 93 3.50 18.93 8.80
N VAL A 94 4.53 19.74 8.99
CA VAL A 94 4.38 21.18 9.24
C VAL A 94 4.23 21.98 7.95
N THR A 95 4.76 21.44 6.83
CA THR A 95 4.72 22.10 5.53
C THR A 95 4.24 21.18 4.43
N GLU A 96 3.68 21.77 3.35
CA GLU A 96 3.27 21.03 2.16
C GLU A 96 4.46 20.29 1.50
N ASN A 97 5.66 20.88 1.48
CA ASN A 97 6.86 20.24 0.95
C ASN A 97 7.23 18.98 1.75
N GLU A 98 7.12 19.02 3.07
CA GLU A 98 7.34 17.86 3.92
C GLU A 98 6.29 16.78 3.65
N ALA A 99 5.02 17.15 3.53
CA ALA A 99 3.93 16.23 3.23
C ALA A 99 4.14 15.54 1.87
N VAL A 100 4.52 16.28 0.84
CA VAL A 100 4.85 15.70 -0.49
C VAL A 100 6.02 14.73 -0.36
N THR A 101 7.10 15.10 0.32
CA THR A 101 8.28 14.25 0.49
C THR A 101 7.93 12.94 1.22
N LYS A 102 7.17 13.00 2.30
CA LYS A 102 6.70 11.83 3.05
C LYS A 102 5.81 10.94 2.18
N THR A 103 4.85 11.54 1.46
CA THR A 103 3.99 10.82 0.51
C THR A 103 4.81 10.05 -0.51
N LEU A 104 5.78 10.68 -1.15
CA LEU A 104 6.65 10.03 -2.13
C LEU A 104 7.50 8.90 -1.52
N ASN A 105 7.94 9.06 -0.28
CA ASN A 105 8.66 8.01 0.45
C ASN A 105 7.76 6.78 0.72
N VAL A 106 6.51 6.98 1.15
CA VAL A 106 5.53 5.90 1.33
C VAL A 106 5.29 5.20 0.00
N ILE A 107 5.02 5.96 -1.07
CA ILE A 107 4.83 5.41 -2.41
C ILE A 107 6.03 4.54 -2.83
N SER A 108 7.25 5.03 -2.60
CA SER A 108 8.47 4.28 -2.95
C SER A 108 8.59 2.96 -2.17
N LYS A 109 8.23 2.95 -0.88
CA LYS A 109 8.22 1.73 -0.04
C LYS A 109 7.19 0.73 -0.57
N TRP A 110 5.97 1.18 -0.83
CA TRP A 110 4.90 0.35 -1.37
C TRP A 110 5.24 -0.21 -2.75
N LYS A 111 5.80 0.63 -3.64
CA LYS A 111 6.28 0.16 -4.95
C LYS A 111 7.30 -0.97 -4.82
N LYS A 112 8.30 -0.81 -3.94
CA LYS A 112 9.29 -1.86 -3.67
C LYS A 112 8.66 -3.14 -3.12
N LEU A 113 7.66 -3.01 -2.25
CA LEU A 113 6.89 -4.15 -1.73
C LEU A 113 6.18 -4.87 -2.87
N PHE A 114 5.44 -4.14 -3.71
CA PHE A 114 4.71 -4.70 -4.83
C PHE A 114 5.63 -5.31 -5.92
N ASP A 115 6.81 -4.73 -6.14
CA ASP A 115 7.79 -5.28 -7.07
C ASP A 115 8.39 -6.62 -6.57
N LYS A 116 8.50 -6.79 -5.23
CA LYS A 116 8.96 -8.03 -4.60
C LYS A 116 7.88 -9.11 -4.53
N ILE A 117 6.62 -8.72 -4.34
CA ILE A 117 5.51 -9.67 -4.30
C ILE A 117 5.14 -10.04 -5.74
N ASN A 118 5.42 -11.29 -6.13
CA ASN A 118 4.92 -11.86 -7.38
C ASN A 118 3.40 -12.07 -7.25
N PHE A 119 2.62 -11.07 -7.69
CA PHE A 119 1.14 -11.12 -7.64
C PHE A 119 0.49 -12.10 -8.63
N ASN A 120 1.26 -12.93 -9.30
CA ASN A 120 0.70 -14.06 -10.02
C ASN A 120 0.08 -15.11 -9.08
N GLY A 121 -0.04 -14.76 -7.80
CA GLY A 121 -0.38 -15.69 -6.74
C GLY A 121 0.81 -16.65 -6.47
N LEU A 122 0.72 -17.38 -5.40
CA LEU A 122 1.61 -18.52 -5.18
C LEU A 122 1.38 -19.54 -6.30
N SER A 123 2.43 -20.09 -6.87
CA SER A 123 2.29 -21.24 -7.78
C SER A 123 1.53 -22.36 -7.07
N ILE A 124 0.98 -23.30 -7.82
CA ILE A 124 0.25 -24.44 -7.21
C ILE A 124 1.16 -25.16 -6.22
N GLU A 125 2.45 -25.28 -6.52
CA GLU A 125 3.45 -25.90 -5.64
C GLU A 125 3.67 -25.07 -4.37
N GLN A 126 3.79 -23.76 -4.50
CA GLN A 126 3.93 -22.84 -3.35
C GLN A 126 2.67 -22.80 -2.49
N GLN A 127 1.47 -22.86 -3.10
CA GLN A 127 0.21 -22.94 -2.36
C GLN A 127 0.14 -24.25 -1.56
N LYS A 128 0.53 -25.38 -2.16
CA LYS A 128 0.58 -26.67 -1.48
C LYS A 128 1.60 -26.67 -0.34
N GLY A 129 2.77 -26.07 -0.55
CA GLY A 129 3.79 -25.90 0.49
C GLY A 129 3.23 -25.10 1.67
N LEU A 130 2.69 -23.92 1.42
CA LEU A 130 2.10 -23.08 2.46
C LEU A 130 0.94 -23.77 3.21
N ILE A 131 0.07 -24.48 2.50
CA ILE A 131 -0.99 -25.26 3.14
C ILE A 131 -0.39 -26.33 4.06
N GLY A 132 0.65 -27.02 3.62
CA GLY A 132 1.36 -28.00 4.43
C GLY A 132 1.95 -27.39 5.70
N GLU A 133 2.59 -26.23 5.60
CA GLU A 133 3.13 -25.49 6.75
C GLU A 133 2.03 -25.07 7.73
N LEU A 134 0.91 -24.52 7.25
CA LEU A 134 -0.22 -24.10 8.07
C LEU A 134 -0.91 -25.30 8.76
N LEU A 135 -1.04 -26.44 8.10
CA LEU A 135 -1.55 -27.65 8.70
C LEU A 135 -0.60 -28.17 9.80
N PHE A 136 0.71 -28.06 9.59
CA PHE A 136 1.70 -28.45 10.58
C PHE A 136 1.69 -27.52 11.81
N ILE A 137 1.52 -26.21 11.59
CA ILE A 137 1.31 -25.23 12.67
C ILE A 137 0.06 -25.61 13.50
N ASN A 138 -1.06 -25.87 12.84
CA ASN A 138 -2.29 -26.32 13.51
C ASN A 138 -2.07 -27.59 14.33
N TYR A 139 -1.42 -28.60 13.76
CA TYR A 139 -1.07 -29.82 14.48
C TYR A 139 -0.21 -29.56 15.72
N LEU A 140 0.78 -28.65 15.63
CA LEU A 140 1.60 -28.29 16.79
C LEU A 140 0.82 -27.55 17.87
N LEU A 141 -0.16 -26.70 17.48
CA LEU A 141 -1.07 -26.03 18.41
C LEU A 141 -1.96 -27.04 19.14
N ASP A 142 -2.49 -28.05 18.43
CA ASP A 142 -3.29 -29.12 19.01
C ASP A 142 -2.49 -29.97 20.02
N LEU A 143 -1.17 -30.07 19.83
CA LEU A 143 -0.25 -30.67 20.81
C LEU A 143 0.08 -29.76 22.02
N GLN A 144 -0.69 -28.66 22.18
CA GLN A 144 -0.51 -27.68 23.27
C GLN A 144 0.89 -27.02 23.33
N LYS A 145 1.58 -26.93 22.19
CA LYS A 145 2.80 -26.15 22.10
C LYS A 145 2.49 -24.65 22.19
N SER A 146 3.38 -23.89 22.80
CA SER A 146 3.22 -22.43 22.87
C SER A 146 3.18 -21.81 21.47
N SER A 147 2.16 -20.99 21.21
CA SER A 147 2.02 -20.28 19.93
C SER A 147 3.25 -19.44 19.61
N SER A 148 3.86 -18.79 20.60
CA SER A 148 5.09 -18.02 20.40
C SER A 148 6.27 -18.89 20.00
N THR A 149 6.40 -20.09 20.57
CA THR A 149 7.45 -21.04 20.19
C THR A 149 7.27 -21.52 18.76
N ILE A 150 6.04 -21.80 18.34
CA ILE A 150 5.73 -22.26 16.99
C ILE A 150 6.03 -21.15 15.97
N LEU A 151 5.53 -19.94 16.22
CA LEU A 151 5.73 -18.79 15.31
C LEU A 151 7.20 -18.39 15.20
N ASN A 152 7.96 -18.45 16.30
CA ASN A 152 9.41 -18.18 16.26
C ASN A 152 10.21 -19.28 15.55
N ALA A 153 9.70 -20.50 15.50
CA ALA A 153 10.33 -21.62 14.81
C ALA A 153 9.97 -21.65 13.31
N TRP A 154 8.90 -20.95 12.89
CA TRP A 154 8.46 -20.92 11.52
C TRP A 154 9.27 -19.91 10.71
N THR A 155 10.06 -20.40 9.75
CA THR A 155 10.96 -19.63 8.88
C THR A 155 10.45 -19.58 7.43
N GLY A 156 9.35 -20.26 7.12
CA GLY A 156 8.76 -20.29 5.78
C GLY A 156 8.56 -18.90 5.13
N PRO A 157 8.10 -17.84 5.86
CA PRO A 157 7.95 -16.50 5.29
C PRO A 157 9.27 -15.84 4.87
N ASP A 158 10.40 -16.27 5.43
CA ASP A 158 11.73 -15.70 5.19
C ASP A 158 12.46 -16.37 4.00
N PHE A 159 11.81 -17.34 3.32
CA PHE A 159 12.38 -18.10 2.20
C PHE A 159 13.70 -18.82 2.52
N GLU A 160 13.83 -19.31 3.77
CA GLU A 160 14.94 -20.16 4.15
C GLU A 160 14.78 -21.60 3.64
N ASP A 161 15.88 -22.36 3.60
CA ASP A 161 15.89 -23.76 3.12
C ASP A 161 15.05 -24.72 4.00
N LYS A 162 14.61 -24.27 5.17
CA LYS A 162 13.81 -25.05 6.12
C LYS A 162 12.60 -24.26 6.56
N ASP A 163 11.44 -24.87 6.51
CA ASP A 163 10.17 -24.24 6.89
C ASP A 163 10.05 -24.03 8.42
N PHE A 164 10.73 -24.84 9.22
CA PHE A 164 10.73 -24.76 10.68
C PHE A 164 12.12 -25.04 11.25
N VAL A 165 12.55 -24.19 12.18
CA VAL A 165 13.79 -24.37 12.95
C VAL A 165 13.45 -24.29 14.44
N PHE A 166 13.40 -25.43 15.12
CA PHE A 166 13.26 -25.46 16.57
C PHE A 166 14.66 -25.40 17.20
N GLY A 167 14.91 -24.35 18.01
CA GLY A 167 16.14 -24.25 18.78
C GLY A 167 16.26 -25.45 19.71
N GLY A 168 17.22 -26.33 19.45
CA GLY A 168 17.55 -27.40 20.34
C GLY A 168 18.21 -26.83 21.58
N THR A 169 17.54 -26.90 22.74
CA THR A 169 18.24 -26.91 24.00
C THR A 169 18.93 -28.28 24.12
N GLY A 170 20.26 -28.28 23.88
CA GLY A 170 21.11 -29.41 24.23
C GLY A 170 21.14 -29.62 25.73
#